data_f6de9092abf13d2f8d7451b2c3b06c7c
#
_entry.id   f6de9092abf13d2f8d7451b2c3b06c7c
#
_cell.length_a   1.000
_cell.length_b   1.000
_cell.length_c   1.000
_cell.angle_alpha   90.00
_cell.angle_beta   90.00
_cell.angle_gamma   90.00
#
_symmetry.space_group_name_H-M   'P 1'
#
loop_
_entity.id
_entity.type
_entity.pdbx_description
1 polymer ?
#
loop_
_entity_poly.entity_id
_entity_poly.type
_entity_poly.pdbx_seq_one_letter_code
_entity_poly.pdbx_strand_id
1 'polypeptide(L)'
;RNGPAEVGGKAAGLGVLHELEAPVPPWVVLPVGATVAPEKLSEIFRQLDGGAGVAVRSSAQNEDGAVTSQAGAYTTLFCDGPEGLAKAINAVRASGPPTADSSDMAVVIQQRIDALVSGVLFSAHPSNAHPDRAYVESVSGAPGKLVDGAAVPHCAWLEPFSGVMVDGEVAEPASLTHEVLRQLCTWLRRAEAALGRAADIEWAVDGEGLWLLQLRPVTRLYLDRSLGPPVAATSWFFDQRFSRPLTPLTRSALLPRIVEAGIVEALGLCGKTPPEPLVYDYGGQVYVAHAAYADLLGGVPSRWLTKDLAQLFPEERGAPKYFPGPGVFWAGLSLLWQERRNALVNRRAWRGYCARLDVALAAIPDASG
;
A
#
# COMPACT_ATOMS: atom_id res chain seq x y z
N ARG A 1 21.27 -2.00 7.79
CA ARG A 1 19.93 -2.08 7.19
C ARG A 1 19.13 -0.90 7.73
N ASN A 2 18.83 0.08 6.88
CA ASN A 2 17.99 1.21 7.24
C ASN A 2 16.53 0.74 7.40
N GLY A 3 15.81 1.27 8.39
CA GLY A 3 14.40 0.95 8.57
C GLY A 3 13.52 1.57 7.48
N PRO A 4 12.28 1.06 7.27
CA PRO A 4 11.33 1.63 6.29
C PRO A 4 11.08 3.13 6.49
N ALA A 5 11.19 3.63 7.72
CA ALA A 5 11.06 5.04 8.05
C ALA A 5 12.16 5.94 7.44
N GLU A 6 13.32 5.37 7.15
CA GLU A 6 14.47 6.12 6.62
C GLU A 6 14.53 6.10 5.09
N VAL A 7 13.89 5.12 4.45
CA VAL A 7 14.01 4.87 3.01
C VAL A 7 12.71 5.05 2.22
N GLY A 8 11.55 5.12 2.88
CA GLY A 8 10.24 5.28 2.25
C GLY A 8 9.69 4.02 1.56
N GLY A 9 8.46 4.10 1.05
CA GLY A 9 7.69 2.96 0.52
C GLY A 9 8.32 2.32 -0.71
N LYS A 10 8.71 3.11 -1.73
CA LYS A 10 9.29 2.56 -2.96
C LYS A 10 10.58 1.77 -2.71
N ALA A 11 11.49 2.32 -1.88
CA ALA A 11 12.71 1.62 -1.54
C ALA A 11 12.44 0.36 -0.69
N ALA A 12 11.44 0.41 0.20
CA ALA A 12 11.03 -0.75 0.98
C ALA A 12 10.49 -1.87 0.06
N GLY A 13 9.64 -1.52 -0.91
CA GLY A 13 9.13 -2.47 -1.90
C GLY A 13 10.24 -3.10 -2.76
N LEU A 14 11.20 -2.29 -3.23
CA LEU A 14 12.39 -2.80 -3.92
C LEU A 14 13.24 -3.71 -3.04
N GLY A 15 13.35 -3.40 -1.74
CA GLY A 15 14.00 -4.26 -0.76
C GLY A 15 13.36 -5.64 -0.65
N VAL A 16 12.02 -5.70 -0.61
CA VAL A 16 11.28 -6.97 -0.62
C VAL A 16 11.55 -7.75 -1.90
N LEU A 17 11.50 -7.11 -3.08
CA LEU A 17 11.82 -7.77 -4.34
C LEU A 17 13.26 -8.30 -4.37
N HIS A 18 14.20 -7.54 -3.83
CA HIS A 18 15.60 -7.96 -3.72
C HIS A 18 15.79 -9.18 -2.79
N GLU A 19 15.12 -9.19 -1.63
CA GLU A 19 15.13 -10.33 -0.71
C GLU A 19 14.49 -11.59 -1.32
N LEU A 20 13.55 -11.41 -2.24
CA LEU A 20 12.94 -12.49 -3.02
C LEU A 20 13.83 -12.97 -4.19
N GLU A 21 14.98 -12.32 -4.43
CA GLU A 21 15.85 -12.57 -5.59
C GLU A 21 15.12 -12.35 -6.93
N ALA A 22 14.22 -11.35 -6.95
CA ALA A 22 13.48 -10.98 -8.15
C ALA A 22 14.40 -10.25 -9.17
N PRO A 23 14.08 -10.30 -10.47
CA PRO A 23 14.81 -9.57 -11.49
C PRO A 23 14.54 -8.05 -11.40
N VAL A 24 15.25 -7.38 -10.50
CA VAL A 24 15.15 -5.93 -10.26
C VAL A 24 16.34 -5.26 -10.93
N PRO A 25 16.14 -4.18 -11.73
CA PRO A 25 17.26 -3.39 -12.23
C PRO A 25 18.14 -2.89 -11.08
N PRO A 26 19.46 -2.78 -11.24
CA PRO A 26 20.35 -2.22 -10.25
C PRO A 26 19.84 -0.88 -9.69
N TRP A 27 19.90 -0.72 -8.37
CA TRP A 27 19.37 0.47 -7.70
C TRP A 27 20.14 0.79 -6.41
N VAL A 28 20.07 2.05 -6.01
CA VAL A 28 20.52 2.54 -4.71
C VAL A 28 19.46 3.45 -4.11
N VAL A 29 19.44 3.56 -2.79
CA VAL A 29 18.61 4.53 -2.07
C VAL A 29 19.49 5.54 -1.35
N LEU A 30 19.12 6.80 -1.46
CA LEU A 30 19.62 7.88 -0.63
C LEU A 30 18.60 8.10 0.50
N PRO A 31 18.95 7.75 1.75
CA PRO A 31 18.05 7.94 2.87
C PRO A 31 17.63 9.40 3.06
N VAL A 32 16.60 9.61 3.86
CA VAL A 32 16.18 10.93 4.32
C VAL A 32 17.36 11.68 4.90
N GLY A 33 17.54 12.96 4.51
CA GLY A 33 18.61 13.83 4.98
C GLY A 33 20.01 13.51 4.45
N ALA A 34 20.20 12.44 3.69
CA ALA A 34 21.52 12.09 3.16
C ALA A 34 22.00 13.10 2.10
N THR A 35 23.21 13.61 2.28
CA THR A 35 23.94 14.39 1.30
C THR A 35 25.06 13.56 0.69
N VAL A 36 25.25 13.66 -0.61
CA VAL A 36 26.25 12.87 -1.35
C VAL A 36 27.12 13.80 -2.16
N ALA A 37 28.43 13.62 -2.07
CA ALA A 37 29.41 14.42 -2.82
C ALA A 37 29.27 14.17 -4.34
N PRO A 38 29.54 15.17 -5.20
CA PRO A 38 29.38 15.05 -6.67
C PRO A 38 30.16 13.89 -7.28
N GLU A 39 31.36 13.64 -6.76
CA GLU A 39 32.23 12.55 -7.23
C GLU A 39 31.57 11.19 -6.99
N LYS A 40 30.92 11.03 -5.80
CA LYS A 40 30.21 9.81 -5.45
C LYS A 40 28.93 9.64 -6.25
N LEU A 41 28.22 10.74 -6.57
CA LEU A 41 27.07 10.69 -7.48
C LEU A 41 27.48 10.24 -8.88
N SER A 42 28.63 10.73 -9.39
CA SER A 42 29.18 10.29 -10.67
C SER A 42 29.57 8.82 -10.67
N GLU A 43 30.04 8.32 -9.53
CA GLU A 43 30.33 6.89 -9.36
C GLU A 43 29.04 6.05 -9.33
N ILE A 44 28.03 6.48 -8.57
CA ILE A 44 26.72 5.83 -8.53
C ILE A 44 26.12 5.77 -9.94
N PHE A 45 26.14 6.88 -10.69
CA PHE A 45 25.63 6.90 -12.05
C PHE A 45 26.32 5.85 -12.91
N ARG A 46 27.66 5.83 -12.94
CA ARG A 46 28.43 4.85 -13.73
C ARG A 46 28.20 3.39 -13.35
N GLN A 47 27.89 3.12 -12.08
CA GLN A 47 27.57 1.78 -11.59
C GLN A 47 26.18 1.32 -11.99
N LEU A 48 25.23 2.25 -12.12
CA LEU A 48 23.84 1.94 -12.41
C LEU A 48 23.49 2.07 -13.90
N ASP A 49 24.24 2.88 -14.66
CA ASP A 49 23.96 3.12 -16.07
C ASP A 49 24.23 1.87 -16.92
N GLY A 50 23.16 1.33 -17.49
CA GLY A 50 23.21 0.22 -18.47
C GLY A 50 23.19 0.72 -19.92
N GLY A 51 23.46 2.01 -20.17
CA GLY A 51 23.41 2.63 -21.51
C GLY A 51 22.12 3.39 -21.79
N ALA A 52 21.09 3.24 -20.96
CA ALA A 52 19.83 3.99 -21.08
C ALA A 52 19.70 5.13 -20.04
N GLY A 53 20.71 5.31 -19.16
CA GLY A 53 20.68 6.27 -18.06
C GLY A 53 20.01 5.71 -16.79
N VAL A 54 19.62 6.62 -15.90
CA VAL A 54 19.01 6.27 -14.62
C VAL A 54 17.69 7.00 -14.40
N ALA A 55 16.78 6.37 -13.63
CA ALA A 55 15.57 6.97 -13.12
C ALA A 55 15.78 7.41 -11.66
N VAL A 56 15.43 8.65 -11.35
CA VAL A 56 15.49 9.25 -10.01
C VAL A 56 14.05 9.40 -9.51
N ARG A 57 13.71 8.67 -8.45
CA ARG A 57 12.33 8.49 -7.98
C ARG A 57 12.22 8.92 -6.52
N SER A 58 11.16 9.60 -6.16
CA SER A 58 10.80 9.85 -4.77
C SER A 58 10.51 8.54 -4.03
N SER A 59 10.83 8.51 -2.74
CA SER A 59 10.46 7.42 -1.84
C SER A 59 10.05 8.00 -0.50
N ALA A 60 8.82 8.47 -0.41
CA ALA A 60 8.26 9.02 0.82
C ALA A 60 7.60 7.91 1.65
N GLN A 61 7.53 8.09 2.99
CA GLN A 61 6.86 7.14 3.88
C GLN A 61 5.35 7.05 3.62
N ASN A 62 4.73 8.15 3.22
CA ASN A 62 3.29 8.27 3.02
C ASN A 62 2.87 8.17 1.54
N GLU A 63 3.79 7.92 0.62
CA GLU A 63 3.49 7.82 -0.81
C GLU A 63 2.64 6.58 -1.13
N ASP A 64 2.88 5.48 -0.40
CA ASP A 64 2.11 4.24 -0.46
C ASP A 64 1.14 4.11 0.73
N GLY A 65 1.02 5.18 1.52
CA GLY A 65 0.05 5.27 2.61
C GLY A 65 -1.37 5.20 2.02
N ALA A 66 -2.17 4.36 2.63
CA ALA A 66 -3.52 3.88 2.33
C ALA A 66 -4.57 4.88 1.79
N VAL A 67 -4.17 6.02 1.21
CA VAL A 67 -5.07 7.14 1.31
C VAL A 67 -5.25 8.01 0.12
N THR A 68 -4.24 8.27 -0.62
CA THR A 68 -4.34 8.86 -1.93
C THR A 68 -3.37 8.14 -2.84
N SER A 69 -3.86 7.54 -3.92
CA SER A 69 -3.04 7.40 -5.11
C SER A 69 -2.79 8.83 -5.58
N GLN A 70 -1.77 9.47 -5.04
CA GLN A 70 -1.24 10.71 -5.62
C GLN A 70 -0.43 10.33 -6.87
N ALA A 71 -1.07 9.59 -7.78
CA ALA A 71 -0.56 9.39 -9.12
C ALA A 71 -0.33 10.80 -9.71
N GLY A 72 0.93 11.16 -9.94
CA GLY A 72 1.32 12.47 -10.44
C GLY A 72 1.79 13.52 -9.41
N ALA A 73 1.64 13.28 -8.09
CA ALA A 73 2.15 14.22 -7.09
C ALA A 73 3.66 14.08 -6.83
N TYR A 74 4.23 12.93 -7.16
CA TYR A 74 5.64 12.60 -6.95
C TYR A 74 6.34 12.37 -8.28
N THR A 75 7.42 13.12 -8.49
CA THR A 75 8.10 13.19 -9.79
C THR A 75 9.12 12.06 -9.93
N THR A 76 9.09 11.37 -11.08
CA THR A 76 10.22 10.58 -11.57
C THR A 76 10.96 11.41 -12.61
N LEU A 77 12.27 11.57 -12.45
CA LEU A 77 13.14 12.26 -13.39
C LEU A 77 14.13 11.27 -13.99
N PHE A 78 14.43 11.44 -15.26
CA PHE A 78 15.40 10.64 -15.97
C PHE A 78 16.70 11.44 -16.17
N CYS A 79 17.83 10.78 -16.01
CA CYS A 79 19.15 11.34 -16.21
C CYS A 79 19.92 10.45 -17.18
N ASP A 80 20.41 11.07 -18.28
CA ASP A 80 21.22 10.40 -19.29
C ASP A 80 22.73 10.63 -19.07
N GLY A 81 23.10 11.36 -17.98
CA GLY A 81 24.47 11.64 -17.61
C GLY A 81 24.60 12.03 -16.13
N PRO A 82 25.83 11.90 -15.55
CA PRO A 82 26.08 12.15 -14.14
C PRO A 82 25.90 13.61 -13.73
N GLU A 83 26.06 14.56 -14.65
CA GLU A 83 25.96 16.00 -14.38
C GLU A 83 24.55 16.42 -14.00
N GLY A 84 23.53 15.71 -14.52
CA GLY A 84 22.12 15.95 -14.21
C GLY A 84 21.65 15.37 -12.88
N LEU A 85 22.39 14.40 -12.33
CA LEU A 85 21.91 13.56 -11.22
C LEU A 85 21.67 14.37 -9.92
N ALA A 86 22.59 15.27 -9.56
CA ALA A 86 22.42 16.12 -8.39
C ALA A 86 21.19 17.04 -8.49
N LYS A 87 20.97 17.61 -9.70
CA LYS A 87 19.81 18.45 -9.97
C LYS A 87 18.51 17.66 -9.90
N ALA A 88 18.49 16.45 -10.45
CA ALA A 88 17.33 15.57 -10.41
C ALA A 88 16.98 15.13 -8.99
N ILE A 89 17.97 14.77 -8.16
CA ILE A 89 17.77 14.43 -6.74
C ILE A 89 17.14 15.60 -5.98
N ASN A 90 17.68 16.82 -6.15
CA ASN A 90 17.14 18.00 -5.48
C ASN A 90 15.70 18.32 -5.96
N ALA A 91 15.44 18.20 -7.26
CA ALA A 91 14.11 18.43 -7.82
C ALA A 91 13.08 17.38 -7.32
N VAL A 92 13.47 16.11 -7.23
CA VAL A 92 12.63 15.05 -6.66
C VAL A 92 12.34 15.31 -5.19
N ARG A 93 13.34 15.72 -4.39
CA ARG A 93 13.13 16.09 -2.99
C ARG A 93 12.20 17.29 -2.82
N ALA A 94 12.31 18.27 -3.70
CA ALA A 94 11.47 19.46 -3.70
C ALA A 94 10.03 19.20 -4.19
N SER A 95 9.74 18.07 -4.82
CA SER A 95 8.40 17.72 -5.33
C SER A 95 7.43 17.22 -4.24
N GLY A 96 7.91 17.03 -3.01
CA GLY A 96 7.07 16.63 -1.89
C GLY A 96 6.01 17.67 -1.51
N PRO A 97 4.97 17.28 -0.75
CA PRO A 97 3.94 18.21 -0.33
C PRO A 97 4.53 19.37 0.48
N PRO A 98 3.97 20.59 0.38
CA PRO A 98 4.53 21.80 1.02
C PRO A 98 4.65 21.73 2.56
N THR A 99 4.05 20.74 3.18
CA THR A 99 4.07 20.51 4.64
C THR A 99 5.19 19.59 5.11
N ALA A 100 5.91 18.95 4.18
CA ALA A 100 7.08 18.13 4.49
C ALA A 100 8.34 18.96 4.24
N ASP A 101 9.29 18.89 5.17
CA ASP A 101 10.63 19.45 4.92
C ASP A 101 11.21 18.69 3.71
N SER A 102 11.77 19.39 2.72
CA SER A 102 12.34 18.76 1.52
C SER A 102 13.49 17.79 1.84
N SER A 103 14.01 17.85 3.07
CA SER A 103 14.96 16.88 3.63
C SER A 103 14.34 15.54 4.02
N ASP A 104 13.01 15.48 4.19
CA ASP A 104 12.32 14.31 4.73
C ASP A 104 11.97 13.24 3.67
N MET A 105 12.48 13.39 2.45
CA MET A 105 12.23 12.45 1.37
C MET A 105 13.50 11.65 1.02
N ALA A 106 13.39 10.34 1.07
CA ALA A 106 14.39 9.46 0.49
C ALA A 106 14.26 9.43 -1.04
N VAL A 107 15.35 9.14 -1.73
CA VAL A 107 15.41 9.10 -3.19
C VAL A 107 15.95 7.75 -3.65
N VAL A 108 15.23 7.09 -4.53
CA VAL A 108 15.70 5.90 -5.25
C VAL A 108 16.31 6.33 -6.57
N ILE A 109 17.53 5.84 -6.84
CA ILE A 109 18.20 5.94 -8.14
C ILE A 109 18.27 4.52 -8.68
N GLN A 110 17.65 4.28 -9.83
CA GLN A 110 17.51 2.96 -10.42
C GLN A 110 17.94 2.98 -11.88
N GLN A 111 18.59 1.93 -12.33
CA GLN A 111 18.89 1.74 -13.75
C GLN A 111 17.60 1.87 -14.57
N ARG A 112 17.66 2.66 -15.64
CA ARG A 112 16.56 2.77 -16.60
C ARG A 112 16.57 1.60 -17.55
N ILE A 113 15.39 1.03 -17.79
CA ILE A 113 15.18 -0.05 -18.74
C ILE A 113 14.63 0.52 -20.05
N ASP A 114 15.23 0.16 -21.16
CA ASP A 114 14.72 0.50 -22.49
C ASP A 114 13.65 -0.54 -22.89
N ALA A 115 12.47 -0.32 -22.36
CA ALA A 115 11.39 -1.27 -22.41
C ALA A 115 10.75 -1.37 -23.81
N LEU A 116 10.55 -2.58 -24.28
CA LEU A 116 9.70 -2.91 -25.45
C LEU A 116 8.22 -2.84 -25.05
N VAL A 117 7.92 -3.34 -23.86
CA VAL A 117 6.59 -3.31 -23.25
C VAL A 117 6.73 -3.15 -21.75
N SER A 118 5.81 -2.46 -21.14
CA SER A 118 5.78 -2.24 -19.69
C SER A 118 4.35 -2.15 -19.17
N GLY A 119 4.20 -2.23 -17.87
CA GLY A 119 2.86 -2.15 -17.29
C GLY A 119 2.83 -2.33 -15.78
N VAL A 120 1.62 -2.60 -15.29
CA VAL A 120 1.33 -2.90 -13.90
C VAL A 120 0.58 -4.22 -13.82
N LEU A 121 0.87 -5.01 -12.81
CA LEU A 121 0.19 -6.27 -12.52
C LEU A 121 -0.35 -6.22 -11.08
N PHE A 122 -1.64 -6.38 -10.94
CA PHE A 122 -2.34 -6.39 -9.66
C PHE A 122 -2.75 -7.82 -9.29
N SER A 123 -2.52 -8.24 -8.05
CA SER A 123 -3.12 -9.47 -7.51
C SER A 123 -4.60 -9.31 -7.21
N ALA A 124 -5.06 -8.04 -7.06
CA ALA A 124 -6.46 -7.68 -6.95
C ALA A 124 -6.65 -6.30 -7.58
N HIS A 125 -7.46 -6.21 -8.63
CA HIS A 125 -7.73 -4.93 -9.30
C HIS A 125 -8.40 -3.94 -8.32
N PRO A 126 -7.90 -2.69 -8.19
CA PRO A 126 -8.41 -1.74 -7.20
C PRO A 126 -9.89 -1.41 -7.35
N SER A 127 -10.41 -1.42 -8.58
CA SER A 127 -11.81 -1.06 -8.87
C SER A 127 -12.74 -2.25 -9.03
N ASN A 128 -12.21 -3.45 -9.28
CA ASN A 128 -13.00 -4.66 -9.52
C ASN A 128 -12.17 -5.89 -9.17
N ALA A 129 -12.03 -6.18 -7.87
CA ALA A 129 -11.19 -7.28 -7.40
C ALA A 129 -11.90 -8.62 -7.55
N HIS A 130 -11.36 -9.45 -8.44
CA HIS A 130 -11.67 -10.87 -8.49
C HIS A 130 -10.67 -11.63 -7.60
N PRO A 131 -11.12 -12.41 -6.63
CA PRO A 131 -10.21 -13.08 -5.68
C PRO A 131 -9.37 -14.19 -6.32
N ASP A 132 -9.74 -14.66 -7.49
CA ASP A 132 -9.14 -15.77 -8.24
C ASP A 132 -8.45 -15.32 -9.53
N ARG A 133 -8.28 -14.02 -9.75
CA ARG A 133 -7.69 -13.47 -10.98
C ARG A 133 -6.69 -12.36 -10.67
N ALA A 134 -5.59 -12.35 -11.42
CA ALA A 134 -4.70 -11.22 -11.51
C ALA A 134 -5.12 -10.30 -12.67
N TYR A 135 -4.84 -9.00 -12.55
CA TYR A 135 -5.16 -8.02 -13.57
C TYR A 135 -3.88 -7.34 -14.06
N VAL A 136 -3.67 -7.35 -15.37
CA VAL A 136 -2.51 -6.73 -16.00
C VAL A 136 -2.94 -5.57 -16.88
N GLU A 137 -2.25 -4.45 -16.73
CA GLU A 137 -2.26 -3.32 -17.67
C GLU A 137 -0.92 -3.25 -18.38
N SER A 138 -0.93 -3.04 -19.68
CA SER A 138 0.28 -3.03 -20.48
C SER A 138 0.24 -1.95 -21.57
N VAL A 139 1.40 -1.35 -21.84
CA VAL A 139 1.61 -0.37 -22.91
C VAL A 139 2.91 -0.66 -23.64
N SER A 140 2.97 -0.34 -24.93
CA SER A 140 4.22 -0.42 -25.71
C SER A 140 5.22 0.64 -25.22
N GLY A 141 6.43 0.21 -24.93
CA GLY A 141 7.54 1.06 -24.49
C GLY A 141 7.57 1.34 -23.00
N ALA A 142 8.09 2.50 -22.63
CA ALA A 142 8.41 2.84 -21.26
C ALA A 142 7.17 3.07 -20.35
N PRO A 143 7.28 2.73 -19.04
CA PRO A 143 6.18 2.80 -18.06
C PRO A 143 5.57 4.19 -17.87
N GLY A 144 6.35 5.25 -18.09
CA GLY A 144 5.87 6.64 -17.94
C GLY A 144 4.63 6.96 -18.76
N LYS A 145 4.45 6.33 -19.91
CA LYS A 145 3.27 6.53 -20.76
C LYS A 145 1.96 6.12 -20.07
N LEU A 146 2.02 5.11 -19.20
CA LEU A 146 0.87 4.64 -18.42
C LEU A 146 0.57 5.61 -17.27
N VAL A 147 1.61 5.99 -16.52
CA VAL A 147 1.49 6.85 -15.34
C VAL A 147 1.02 8.27 -15.69
N ASP A 148 1.49 8.79 -16.82
CA ASP A 148 1.16 10.14 -17.30
C ASP A 148 -0.21 10.20 -18.02
N GLY A 149 -0.91 9.05 -18.16
CA GLY A 149 -2.17 8.96 -18.90
C GLY A 149 -2.01 9.25 -20.40
N ALA A 150 -0.80 9.20 -20.92
CA ALA A 150 -0.48 9.52 -22.33
C ALA A 150 -0.85 8.38 -23.29
N ALA A 151 -1.09 7.17 -22.78
CA ALA A 151 -1.52 6.01 -23.57
C ALA A 151 -2.69 5.30 -22.89
N VAL A 152 -3.62 4.79 -23.70
CA VAL A 152 -4.65 3.87 -23.23
C VAL A 152 -4.01 2.49 -23.07
N PRO A 153 -4.03 1.87 -21.88
CA PRO A 153 -3.45 0.55 -21.70
C PRO A 153 -4.29 -0.53 -22.38
N HIS A 154 -3.61 -1.58 -22.82
CA HIS A 154 -4.24 -2.87 -23.04
C HIS A 154 -4.37 -3.58 -21.70
N CYS A 155 -5.53 -4.18 -21.46
CA CYS A 155 -5.89 -4.75 -20.18
C CYS A 155 -6.29 -6.21 -20.31
N ALA A 156 -5.82 -7.06 -19.39
CA ALA A 156 -6.21 -8.46 -19.39
C ALA A 156 -6.35 -9.02 -17.98
N TRP A 157 -7.23 -10.03 -17.85
CA TRP A 157 -7.35 -10.87 -16.68
C TRP A 157 -6.55 -12.15 -16.86
N LEU A 158 -5.76 -12.51 -15.86
CA LEU A 158 -4.90 -13.69 -15.87
C LEU A 158 -5.31 -14.67 -14.78
N GLU A 159 -5.16 -15.95 -15.07
CA GLU A 159 -5.17 -16.98 -14.04
C GLU A 159 -3.85 -16.89 -13.24
N PRO A 160 -3.88 -16.69 -11.91
CA PRO A 160 -2.71 -16.27 -11.14
C PRO A 160 -1.64 -17.37 -10.97
N PHE A 161 -1.93 -18.62 -11.26
CA PHE A 161 -0.95 -19.72 -11.14
C PHE A 161 -0.27 -20.06 -12.46
N SER A 162 -1.02 -20.06 -13.54
CA SER A 162 -0.50 -20.41 -14.89
C SER A 162 -0.11 -19.20 -15.73
N GLY A 163 -0.62 -18.02 -15.43
CA GLY A 163 -0.48 -16.83 -16.27
C GLY A 163 -1.31 -16.88 -17.56
N VAL A 164 -2.22 -17.84 -17.66
CA VAL A 164 -3.14 -17.94 -18.80
C VAL A 164 -4.07 -16.74 -18.82
N MET A 165 -4.14 -16.06 -19.96
CA MET A 165 -5.07 -14.97 -20.17
C MET A 165 -6.50 -15.52 -20.24
N VAL A 166 -7.36 -15.04 -19.34
CA VAL A 166 -8.76 -15.45 -19.22
C VAL A 166 -9.65 -14.55 -20.08
N ASP A 167 -9.31 -13.26 -20.12
CA ASP A 167 -10.08 -12.24 -20.84
C ASP A 167 -9.20 -11.02 -21.13
N GLY A 168 -9.55 -10.22 -22.14
CA GLY A 168 -8.83 -9.01 -22.53
C GLY A 168 -7.70 -9.23 -23.51
N GLU A 169 -6.80 -8.25 -23.58
CA GLU A 169 -5.64 -8.24 -24.48
C GLU A 169 -4.43 -7.57 -23.82
N VAL A 170 -3.25 -7.84 -24.32
CA VAL A 170 -1.98 -7.24 -23.86
C VAL A 170 -1.28 -6.51 -25.00
N ALA A 171 -0.50 -5.46 -24.66
CA ALA A 171 0.35 -4.77 -25.60
C ALA A 171 1.51 -5.68 -26.02
N GLU A 172 1.98 -5.51 -27.27
CA GLU A 172 3.16 -6.22 -27.80
C GLU A 172 3.16 -7.73 -27.46
N PRO A 173 2.18 -8.53 -27.96
CA PRO A 173 2.09 -9.95 -27.60
C PRO A 173 3.32 -10.77 -27.95
N ALA A 174 4.14 -10.30 -28.91
CA ALA A 174 5.39 -10.94 -29.26
C ALA A 174 6.46 -10.83 -28.17
N SER A 175 6.42 -9.75 -27.38
CA SER A 175 7.34 -9.51 -26.25
C SER A 175 6.71 -9.97 -24.92
N LEU A 176 5.41 -9.77 -24.75
CA LEU A 176 4.66 -10.20 -23.57
C LEU A 176 4.05 -11.59 -23.78
N THR A 177 4.92 -12.59 -23.93
CA THR A 177 4.55 -13.97 -24.19
C THR A 177 3.87 -14.63 -22.99
N HIS A 178 3.21 -15.76 -23.21
CA HIS A 178 2.62 -16.56 -22.11
C HIS A 178 3.65 -16.90 -21.02
N GLU A 179 4.90 -17.19 -21.39
CA GLU A 179 5.96 -17.49 -20.42
C GLU A 179 6.28 -16.26 -19.55
N VAL A 180 6.33 -15.06 -20.12
CA VAL A 180 6.53 -13.81 -19.37
C VAL A 180 5.35 -13.56 -18.43
N LEU A 181 4.11 -13.74 -18.91
CA LEU A 181 2.90 -13.62 -18.06
C LEU A 181 2.92 -14.62 -16.91
N ARG A 182 3.35 -15.85 -17.14
CA ARG A 182 3.52 -16.87 -16.11
C ARG A 182 4.58 -16.48 -15.07
N GLN A 183 5.71 -15.93 -15.52
CA GLN A 183 6.75 -15.41 -14.62
C GLN A 183 6.23 -14.24 -13.80
N LEU A 184 5.54 -13.28 -14.40
CA LEU A 184 4.90 -12.16 -13.73
C LEU A 184 3.94 -12.64 -12.63
N CYS A 185 3.05 -13.58 -12.94
CA CYS A 185 2.13 -14.17 -11.95
C CYS A 185 2.87 -14.92 -10.83
N THR A 186 4.00 -15.55 -11.14
CA THR A 186 4.83 -16.21 -10.13
C THR A 186 5.44 -15.20 -9.17
N TRP A 187 5.98 -14.11 -9.67
CA TRP A 187 6.53 -13.04 -8.85
C TRP A 187 5.45 -12.33 -8.03
N LEU A 188 4.28 -12.09 -8.64
CA LEU A 188 3.13 -11.49 -7.94
C LEU A 188 2.74 -12.31 -6.70
N ARG A 189 2.60 -13.62 -6.82
CA ARG A 189 2.26 -14.50 -5.69
C ARG A 189 3.35 -14.52 -4.62
N ARG A 190 4.63 -14.51 -5.01
CA ARG A 190 5.75 -14.44 -4.06
C ARG A 190 5.74 -13.10 -3.32
N ALA A 191 5.50 -12.00 -4.03
CA ALA A 191 5.39 -10.66 -3.46
C ALA A 191 4.19 -10.55 -2.52
N GLU A 192 3.01 -11.08 -2.92
CA GLU A 192 1.81 -11.13 -2.11
C GLU A 192 2.04 -11.91 -0.80
N ALA A 193 2.69 -13.07 -0.89
CA ALA A 193 3.06 -13.85 0.29
C ALA A 193 4.04 -13.11 1.22
N ALA A 194 5.00 -12.37 0.68
CA ALA A 194 5.95 -11.58 1.44
C ALA A 194 5.31 -10.35 2.12
N LEU A 195 4.40 -9.67 1.40
CA LEU A 195 3.66 -8.52 1.93
C LEU A 195 2.54 -8.93 2.90
N GLY A 196 2.01 -10.15 2.76
CA GLY A 196 0.86 -10.62 3.49
C GLY A 196 -0.47 -9.99 3.07
N ARG A 197 -0.53 -9.39 1.88
CA ARG A 197 -1.69 -8.67 1.32
C ARG A 197 -1.62 -8.60 -0.20
N ALA A 198 -2.71 -8.15 -0.82
CA ALA A 198 -2.75 -7.90 -2.26
C ALA A 198 -1.61 -6.96 -2.69
N ALA A 199 -1.00 -7.28 -3.81
CA ALA A 199 0.19 -6.64 -4.33
C ALA A 199 -0.05 -6.00 -5.71
N ASP A 200 0.70 -4.94 -5.96
CA ASP A 200 0.80 -4.20 -7.20
C ASP A 200 2.28 -4.19 -7.60
N ILE A 201 2.60 -4.65 -8.80
CA ILE A 201 3.96 -4.72 -9.34
C ILE A 201 4.05 -3.91 -10.63
N GLU A 202 4.90 -2.88 -10.66
CA GLU A 202 5.33 -2.25 -11.90
C GLU A 202 6.41 -3.11 -12.56
N TRP A 203 6.31 -3.36 -13.84
CA TRP A 203 7.21 -4.23 -14.59
C TRP A 203 7.54 -3.68 -15.97
N ALA A 204 8.63 -4.17 -16.54
CA ALA A 204 9.04 -3.90 -17.92
C ALA A 204 9.67 -5.15 -18.53
N VAL A 205 9.60 -5.25 -19.86
CA VAL A 205 10.30 -6.26 -20.65
C VAL A 205 11.14 -5.55 -21.70
N ASP A 206 12.39 -5.93 -21.78
CA ASP A 206 13.34 -5.49 -22.81
C ASP A 206 13.88 -6.68 -23.61
N GLY A 207 14.97 -6.48 -24.35
CA GLY A 207 15.64 -7.55 -25.11
C GLY A 207 16.32 -8.62 -24.24
N GLU A 208 16.54 -8.37 -22.97
CA GLU A 208 17.17 -9.29 -22.02
C GLU A 208 16.15 -10.08 -21.20
N GLY A 209 14.93 -9.56 -21.04
CA GLY A 209 13.85 -10.26 -20.36
C GLY A 209 12.96 -9.39 -19.50
N LEU A 210 12.41 -10.01 -18.45
CA LEU A 210 11.48 -9.37 -17.50
C LEU A 210 12.23 -8.67 -16.37
N TRP A 211 11.80 -7.45 -16.07
CA TRP A 211 12.27 -6.62 -14.96
C TRP A 211 11.10 -6.20 -14.07
N LEU A 212 11.27 -6.28 -12.75
CA LEU A 212 10.32 -5.75 -11.77
C LEU A 212 10.84 -4.40 -11.27
N LEU A 213 10.09 -3.33 -11.51
CA LEU A 213 10.54 -1.97 -11.30
C LEU A 213 10.12 -1.39 -9.95
N GLN A 214 8.98 -1.87 -9.41
CA GLN A 214 8.43 -1.43 -8.14
C GLN A 214 7.44 -2.46 -7.60
N LEU A 215 7.33 -2.54 -6.27
CA LEU A 215 6.33 -3.33 -5.57
C LEU A 215 5.60 -2.44 -4.57
N ARG A 216 4.26 -2.51 -4.56
CA ARG A 216 3.40 -1.83 -3.58
C ARG A 216 2.35 -2.78 -3.02
N PRO A 217 1.90 -2.58 -1.78
CA PRO A 217 0.67 -3.21 -1.31
C PRO A 217 -0.55 -2.52 -1.91
N VAL A 218 -1.53 -3.29 -2.35
CA VAL A 218 -2.87 -2.74 -2.66
C VAL A 218 -3.58 -2.48 -1.34
N THR A 219 -3.90 -1.22 -1.06
CA THR A 219 -4.47 -0.79 0.21
C THR A 219 -5.97 -0.51 0.13
N ARG A 220 -6.49 -0.33 -1.08
CA ARG A 220 -7.91 -0.10 -1.36
C ARG A 220 -8.38 -1.06 -2.45
N LEU A 221 -9.45 -1.78 -2.17
CA LEU A 221 -10.08 -2.70 -3.13
C LEU A 221 -11.53 -2.32 -3.37
N TYR A 222 -11.94 -2.38 -4.64
CA TYR A 222 -13.34 -2.47 -5.03
C TYR A 222 -13.62 -3.94 -5.33
N LEU A 223 -14.34 -4.60 -4.42
CA LEU A 223 -14.64 -6.02 -4.54
C LEU A 223 -15.87 -6.20 -5.43
N ASP A 224 -15.71 -6.87 -6.55
CA ASP A 224 -16.84 -7.32 -7.35
C ASP A 224 -17.51 -8.51 -6.64
N ARG A 225 -18.78 -8.33 -6.36
CA ARG A 225 -19.65 -9.43 -6.01
C ARG A 225 -20.42 -9.76 -7.27
N SER A 226 -20.28 -10.97 -7.76
CA SER A 226 -20.99 -11.51 -8.92
C SER A 226 -22.53 -11.34 -8.89
N LEU A 227 -23.10 -10.69 -7.87
CA LEU A 227 -24.52 -10.48 -7.63
C LEU A 227 -24.86 -9.03 -7.20
N GLY A 228 -23.96 -8.03 -7.29
CA GLY A 228 -24.24 -6.67 -6.87
C GLY A 228 -23.21 -5.64 -7.34
N PRO A 229 -23.44 -4.36 -7.07
CA PRO A 229 -22.51 -3.31 -7.45
C PRO A 229 -21.16 -3.49 -6.71
N PRO A 230 -20.04 -3.09 -7.32
CA PRO A 230 -18.72 -3.17 -6.70
C PRO A 230 -18.72 -2.41 -5.37
N VAL A 231 -18.12 -3.01 -4.35
CA VAL A 231 -18.06 -2.44 -3.00
C VAL A 231 -16.64 -1.94 -2.76
N ALA A 232 -16.50 -0.63 -2.53
CA ALA A 232 -15.23 -0.07 -2.12
C ALA A 232 -14.92 -0.47 -0.66
N ALA A 233 -13.72 -0.95 -0.42
CA ALA A 233 -13.25 -1.38 0.90
C ALA A 233 -11.79 -0.94 1.13
N THR A 234 -11.39 -0.81 2.39
CA THR A 234 -10.04 -0.39 2.77
C THR A 234 -9.50 -1.24 3.92
N SER A 235 -8.21 -1.54 3.88
CA SER A 235 -7.50 -2.21 4.97
C SER A 235 -6.97 -1.25 6.04
N TRP A 236 -7.04 0.06 5.82
CA TRP A 236 -6.37 1.10 6.63
C TRP A 236 -6.51 0.91 8.15
N PHE A 237 -7.69 0.53 8.65
CA PHE A 237 -7.91 0.35 10.08
C PHE A 237 -7.12 -0.83 10.65
N PHE A 238 -6.89 -1.87 9.85
CA PHE A 238 -6.23 -3.10 10.27
C PHE A 238 -4.74 -3.13 9.96
N ASP A 239 -4.24 -2.37 8.97
CA ASP A 239 -2.85 -2.35 8.54
C ASP A 239 -1.85 -2.14 9.66
N GLN A 240 -2.13 -1.20 10.56
CA GLN A 240 -1.27 -0.89 11.69
C GLN A 240 -1.32 -1.93 12.80
N ARG A 241 -2.37 -2.76 12.85
CA ARG A 241 -2.62 -3.76 13.88
C ARG A 241 -2.25 -5.16 13.46
N PHE A 242 -2.40 -5.44 12.18
CA PHE A 242 -2.17 -6.75 11.59
C PHE A 242 -1.26 -6.62 10.36
N SER A 243 0.03 -6.58 10.62
CA SER A 243 1.07 -6.47 9.58
C SER A 243 1.32 -7.79 8.81
N ARG A 244 0.62 -8.86 9.17
CA ARG A 244 0.71 -10.19 8.56
C ARG A 244 -0.69 -10.74 8.29
N PRO A 245 -0.84 -11.70 7.35
CA PRO A 245 -2.11 -12.37 7.12
C PRO A 245 -2.66 -12.96 8.41
N LEU A 246 -3.96 -12.79 8.63
CA LEU A 246 -4.60 -13.32 9.81
C LEU A 246 -4.65 -14.84 9.78
N THR A 247 -4.33 -15.47 10.91
CA THR A 247 -4.54 -16.91 11.05
C THR A 247 -6.03 -17.24 10.99
N PRO A 248 -6.42 -18.47 10.61
CA PRO A 248 -7.82 -18.91 10.63
C PRO A 248 -8.51 -18.66 11.98
N LEU A 249 -7.82 -18.91 13.10
CA LEU A 249 -8.34 -18.66 14.44
C LEU A 249 -8.58 -17.16 14.70
N THR A 250 -7.65 -16.31 14.30
CA THR A 250 -7.82 -14.86 14.44
C THR A 250 -9.02 -14.37 13.62
N ARG A 251 -9.19 -14.88 12.40
CA ARG A 251 -10.33 -14.55 11.53
C ARG A 251 -11.68 -14.99 12.09
N SER A 252 -11.76 -16.21 12.60
CA SER A 252 -13.04 -16.78 13.04
C SER A 252 -13.44 -16.35 14.46
N ALA A 253 -12.50 -16.18 15.37
CA ALA A 253 -12.79 -15.93 16.77
C ALA A 253 -12.55 -14.48 17.21
N LEU A 254 -11.47 -13.84 16.78
CA LEU A 254 -11.07 -12.53 17.26
C LEU A 254 -11.64 -11.40 16.41
N LEU A 255 -11.54 -11.53 15.08
CA LEU A 255 -11.96 -10.48 14.14
C LEU A 255 -13.43 -10.10 14.27
N PRO A 256 -14.41 -11.03 14.36
CA PRO A 256 -15.82 -10.68 14.57
C PRO A 256 -16.02 -9.84 15.83
N ARG A 257 -15.35 -10.18 16.92
CA ARG A 257 -15.46 -9.43 18.19
C ARG A 257 -14.86 -8.03 18.13
N ILE A 258 -13.71 -7.87 17.44
CA ILE A 258 -13.10 -6.55 17.22
C ILE A 258 -14.01 -5.67 16.37
N VAL A 259 -14.57 -6.23 15.31
CA VAL A 259 -15.46 -5.52 14.38
C VAL A 259 -16.77 -5.16 15.08
N GLU A 260 -17.36 -6.11 15.79
CA GLU A 260 -18.61 -5.92 16.53
C GLU A 260 -18.46 -4.83 17.61
N ALA A 261 -17.45 -4.95 18.47
CA ALA A 261 -17.21 -4.00 19.56
C ALA A 261 -16.69 -2.63 19.09
N GLY A 262 -16.07 -2.55 17.91
CA GLY A 262 -15.53 -1.31 17.38
C GLY A 262 -16.46 -0.60 16.40
N ILE A 263 -16.72 -1.26 15.28
CA ILE A 263 -17.40 -0.61 14.14
C ILE A 263 -18.92 -0.74 14.25
N VAL A 264 -19.43 -1.94 14.58
CA VAL A 264 -20.89 -2.17 14.65
C VAL A 264 -21.51 -1.38 15.80
N GLU A 265 -20.87 -1.40 16.97
CA GLU A 265 -21.35 -0.62 18.13
C GLU A 265 -21.32 0.89 17.84
N ALA A 266 -20.24 1.38 17.20
CA ALA A 266 -20.13 2.79 16.82
C ALA A 266 -21.20 3.21 15.79
N LEU A 267 -21.48 2.37 14.78
CA LEU A 267 -22.57 2.60 13.82
C LEU A 267 -23.93 2.60 14.52
N GLY A 268 -24.16 1.65 15.42
CA GLY A 268 -25.38 1.59 16.22
C GLY A 268 -25.62 2.84 17.07
N LEU A 269 -24.56 3.41 17.69
CA LEU A 269 -24.63 4.69 18.41
C LEU A 269 -25.01 5.87 17.50
N CYS A 270 -24.64 5.79 16.23
CA CYS A 270 -25.02 6.77 15.21
C CYS A 270 -26.40 6.50 14.58
N GLY A 271 -27.12 5.46 15.03
CA GLY A 271 -28.41 5.05 14.47
C GLY A 271 -28.29 4.49 13.05
N LYS A 272 -27.15 3.91 12.72
CA LYS A 272 -26.85 3.34 11.40
C LYS A 272 -26.80 1.83 11.46
N THR A 273 -27.23 1.18 10.37
CA THR A 273 -27.11 -0.27 10.19
C THR A 273 -25.79 -0.56 9.46
N PRO A 274 -24.99 -1.51 9.95
CA PRO A 274 -23.76 -1.89 9.24
C PRO A 274 -24.07 -2.38 7.82
N PRO A 275 -23.24 -2.05 6.83
CA PRO A 275 -23.34 -2.67 5.51
C PRO A 275 -23.04 -4.17 5.59
N GLU A 276 -23.70 -4.97 4.78
CA GLU A 276 -23.45 -6.42 4.70
C GLU A 276 -22.83 -6.82 3.35
N PRO A 277 -21.64 -7.45 3.40
CA PRO A 277 -20.77 -7.63 4.54
C PRO A 277 -20.03 -6.34 4.90
N LEU A 278 -19.80 -6.20 6.19
CA LEU A 278 -18.99 -5.10 6.73
C LEU A 278 -17.50 -5.31 6.48
N VAL A 279 -17.05 -6.56 6.53
CA VAL A 279 -15.64 -6.96 6.47
C VAL A 279 -15.44 -7.96 5.34
N TYR A 280 -14.35 -7.78 4.62
CA TYR A 280 -13.91 -8.65 3.53
C TYR A 280 -12.54 -9.23 3.88
N ASP A 281 -12.34 -10.50 3.58
CA ASP A 281 -11.06 -11.18 3.65
C ASP A 281 -10.54 -11.38 2.21
N TYR A 282 -9.38 -10.83 1.93
CA TYR A 282 -8.72 -11.04 0.66
C TYR A 282 -7.23 -11.36 0.91
N GLY A 283 -6.75 -12.50 0.42
CA GLY A 283 -5.36 -12.93 0.62
C GLY A 283 -4.94 -13.04 2.11
N GLY A 284 -5.90 -13.21 3.04
CA GLY A 284 -5.65 -13.18 4.49
C GLY A 284 -5.59 -11.77 5.08
N GLN A 285 -5.70 -10.74 4.26
CA GLN A 285 -5.81 -9.34 4.68
C GLN A 285 -7.28 -8.95 4.84
N VAL A 286 -7.56 -8.17 5.87
CA VAL A 286 -8.91 -7.72 6.22
C VAL A 286 -9.17 -6.33 5.66
N TYR A 287 -10.29 -6.18 4.99
CA TYR A 287 -10.79 -4.92 4.46
C TYR A 287 -12.16 -4.60 5.05
N VAL A 288 -12.43 -3.33 5.32
CA VAL A 288 -13.72 -2.83 5.80
C VAL A 288 -14.40 -2.04 4.70
N ALA A 289 -15.70 -2.24 4.53
CA ALA A 289 -16.49 -1.48 3.56
C ALA A 289 -16.38 0.02 3.79
N HIS A 290 -16.09 0.80 2.75
CA HIS A 290 -16.02 2.27 2.82
C HIS A 290 -17.33 2.88 3.31
N ALA A 291 -18.48 2.26 3.01
CA ALA A 291 -19.78 2.72 3.47
C ALA A 291 -19.85 2.83 5.01
N ALA A 292 -19.20 1.92 5.75
CA ALA A 292 -19.14 1.99 7.20
C ALA A 292 -18.44 3.26 7.68
N TYR A 293 -17.31 3.62 7.07
CA TYR A 293 -16.60 4.85 7.41
C TYR A 293 -17.37 6.10 6.97
N ALA A 294 -18.01 6.07 5.81
CA ALA A 294 -18.86 7.17 5.36
C ALA A 294 -19.99 7.42 6.34
N ASP A 295 -20.60 6.38 6.88
CA ASP A 295 -21.66 6.49 7.88
C ASP A 295 -21.16 6.96 9.25
N LEU A 296 -19.96 6.51 9.67
CA LEU A 296 -19.36 6.95 10.94
C LEU A 296 -18.84 8.39 10.87
N LEU A 297 -18.19 8.77 9.77
CA LEU A 297 -17.48 10.03 9.63
C LEU A 297 -18.28 11.09 8.87
N GLY A 298 -19.35 10.69 8.17
CA GLY A 298 -20.18 11.59 7.37
C GLY A 298 -20.86 12.73 8.15
N GLY A 299 -20.89 12.61 9.48
CA GLY A 299 -21.35 13.65 10.37
C GLY A 299 -20.24 14.56 10.91
N VAL A 300 -18.97 14.27 10.62
CA VAL A 300 -17.83 15.06 11.12
C VAL A 300 -17.54 16.19 10.15
N PRO A 301 -17.49 17.47 10.58
CA PRO A 301 -17.10 18.56 9.70
C PRO A 301 -15.73 18.31 9.07
N SER A 302 -15.60 18.54 7.75
CA SER A 302 -14.36 18.28 7.00
C SER A 302 -13.11 18.94 7.58
N ARG A 303 -13.28 20.11 8.24
CA ARG A 303 -12.20 20.82 8.95
C ARG A 303 -11.67 20.09 10.20
N TRP A 304 -12.42 19.11 10.72
CA TRP A 304 -12.04 18.30 11.89
C TRP A 304 -11.53 16.92 11.47
N LEU A 305 -11.74 16.55 10.23
CA LEU A 305 -11.12 15.35 9.67
C LEU A 305 -9.64 15.66 9.48
N THR A 306 -8.79 14.87 10.12
CA THR A 306 -7.36 14.88 9.77
C THR A 306 -7.19 14.46 8.31
N LYS A 307 -6.08 14.84 7.69
CA LYS A 307 -5.78 14.39 6.31
C LYS A 307 -5.92 12.87 6.18
N ASP A 308 -5.49 12.13 7.20
CA ASP A 308 -5.56 10.67 7.25
C ASP A 308 -7.01 10.14 7.23
N LEU A 309 -7.92 10.77 7.95
CA LEU A 309 -9.35 10.38 7.96
C LEU A 309 -10.10 10.83 6.70
N ALA A 310 -9.75 11.98 6.13
CA ALA A 310 -10.33 12.45 4.87
C ALA A 310 -10.09 11.44 3.72
N GLN A 311 -9.02 10.70 3.83
CA GLN A 311 -8.55 9.70 2.88
C GLN A 311 -9.33 8.38 2.93
N LEU A 312 -10.14 8.14 3.93
CA LEU A 312 -11.08 7.00 3.99
C LEU A 312 -12.25 7.17 3.00
N PHE A 313 -12.41 8.36 2.41
CA PHE A 313 -13.49 8.60 1.45
C PHE A 313 -12.99 8.43 0.02
N PRO A 314 -13.75 7.75 -0.86
CA PRO A 314 -13.44 7.69 -2.29
C PRO A 314 -13.40 9.11 -2.89
N GLU A 315 -12.40 9.41 -3.70
CA GLU A 315 -12.22 10.73 -4.34
C GLU A 315 -13.44 11.17 -5.17
N GLU A 316 -14.13 10.21 -5.79
CA GLU A 316 -15.30 10.45 -6.63
C GLU A 316 -16.52 11.00 -5.88
N ARG A 317 -16.60 10.81 -4.58
CA ARG A 317 -17.75 11.25 -3.76
C ARG A 317 -17.49 12.48 -2.92
N GLY A 318 -16.25 12.93 -2.80
CA GLY A 318 -15.86 14.00 -1.89
C GLY A 318 -16.21 13.70 -0.43
N ALA A 319 -15.61 14.42 0.50
CA ALA A 319 -16.04 14.36 1.90
C ALA A 319 -17.50 14.79 1.99
N PRO A 320 -18.40 13.97 2.60
CA PRO A 320 -19.80 14.30 2.66
C PRO A 320 -20.00 15.67 3.32
N LYS A 321 -20.72 16.55 2.64
CA LYS A 321 -21.08 17.88 3.15
C LYS A 321 -22.23 17.76 4.17
N TYR A 322 -22.06 16.92 5.18
CA TYR A 322 -23.08 16.74 6.21
C TYR A 322 -22.80 17.62 7.42
N PHE A 323 -23.82 18.33 7.88
CA PHE A 323 -23.83 18.90 9.23
C PHE A 323 -24.19 17.76 10.20
N PRO A 324 -23.37 17.50 11.24
CA PRO A 324 -23.74 16.51 12.22
C PRO A 324 -25.01 16.96 12.93
N GLY A 325 -26.04 16.14 12.88
CA GLY A 325 -27.19 16.31 13.76
C GLY A 325 -26.73 16.22 15.22
N PRO A 326 -27.50 16.81 16.18
CA PRO A 326 -27.13 16.76 17.60
C PRO A 326 -26.78 15.35 18.11
N GLY A 327 -27.38 14.30 17.53
CA GLY A 327 -27.11 12.91 17.88
C GLY A 327 -25.67 12.46 17.63
N VAL A 328 -25.05 12.89 16.53
CA VAL A 328 -23.66 12.50 16.19
C VAL A 328 -22.66 13.17 17.14
N PHE A 329 -22.95 14.42 17.55
CA PHE A 329 -22.13 15.13 18.54
C PHE A 329 -22.18 14.41 19.90
N TRP A 330 -23.36 14.02 20.35
CA TRP A 330 -23.54 13.28 21.60
C TRP A 330 -22.97 11.87 21.53
N ALA A 331 -23.08 11.18 20.37
CA ALA A 331 -22.45 9.89 20.14
C ALA A 331 -20.91 10.00 20.21
N GLY A 332 -20.33 11.03 19.59
CA GLY A 332 -18.88 11.29 19.68
C GLY A 332 -18.40 11.57 21.11
N LEU A 333 -19.15 12.36 21.87
CA LEU A 333 -18.86 12.60 23.29
C LEU A 333 -19.01 11.33 24.14
N SER A 334 -20.03 10.51 23.89
CA SER A 334 -20.24 9.25 24.60
C SER A 334 -19.13 8.24 24.30
N LEU A 335 -18.66 8.13 23.05
CA LEU A 335 -17.52 7.29 22.69
C LEU A 335 -16.23 7.75 23.38
N LEU A 336 -15.93 9.05 23.39
CA LEU A 336 -14.77 9.59 24.10
C LEU A 336 -14.84 9.34 25.61
N TRP A 337 -16.05 9.46 26.19
CA TRP A 337 -16.25 9.17 27.61
C TRP A 337 -16.12 7.68 27.92
N GLN A 338 -16.64 6.83 27.03
CA GLN A 338 -16.55 5.38 27.15
C GLN A 338 -15.11 4.88 26.97
N GLU A 339 -14.34 5.45 26.02
CA GLU A 339 -12.90 5.18 25.88
C GLU A 339 -12.12 5.57 27.13
N ARG A 340 -12.37 6.76 27.70
CA ARG A 340 -11.72 7.18 28.94
C ARG A 340 -12.08 6.27 30.11
N ARG A 341 -13.35 5.89 30.23
CA ARG A 341 -13.80 4.95 31.24
C ARG A 341 -13.16 3.59 31.06
N ASN A 342 -13.15 3.05 29.85
CA ASN A 342 -12.54 1.77 29.55
C ASN A 342 -11.03 1.79 29.77
N ALA A 343 -10.34 2.88 29.42
CA ALA A 343 -8.93 3.05 29.71
C ALA A 343 -8.62 3.04 31.22
N LEU A 344 -9.48 3.65 32.04
CA LEU A 344 -9.35 3.64 33.51
C LEU A 344 -9.61 2.24 34.08
N VAL A 345 -10.65 1.56 33.59
CA VAL A 345 -11.01 0.20 34.03
C VAL A 345 -9.90 -0.78 33.61
N ASN A 346 -9.43 -0.69 32.35
CA ASN A 346 -8.37 -1.54 31.85
C ASN A 346 -7.04 -1.30 32.57
N ARG A 347 -6.69 -0.06 32.93
CA ARG A 347 -5.50 0.24 33.74
C ARG A 347 -5.59 -0.39 35.13
N ARG A 348 -6.77 -0.38 35.77
CA ARG A 348 -6.99 -1.02 37.08
C ARG A 348 -6.92 -2.55 36.95
N ALA A 349 -7.59 -3.12 35.96
CA ALA A 349 -7.56 -4.55 35.71
C ALA A 349 -6.14 -5.04 35.34
N TRP A 350 -5.39 -4.28 34.56
CA TRP A 350 -4.02 -4.59 34.22
C TRP A 350 -3.09 -4.56 35.44
N ARG A 351 -3.20 -3.54 36.30
CA ARG A 351 -2.42 -3.48 37.54
C ARG A 351 -2.73 -4.67 38.47
N GLY A 352 -3.98 -5.06 38.56
CA GLY A 352 -4.38 -6.24 39.34
C GLY A 352 -3.90 -7.55 38.72
N TYR A 353 -3.79 -7.64 37.37
CA TYR A 353 -3.23 -8.77 36.69
C TYR A 353 -1.69 -8.85 36.91
N CYS A 354 -0.97 -7.75 36.72
CA CYS A 354 0.47 -7.71 36.98
C CYS A 354 0.80 -8.11 38.44
N ALA A 355 0.08 -7.57 39.40
CA ALA A 355 0.29 -7.93 40.82
C ALA A 355 0.07 -9.44 41.11
N ARG A 356 -0.92 -10.07 40.42
CA ARG A 356 -1.11 -11.53 40.54
C ARG A 356 -0.03 -12.32 39.84
N LEU A 357 0.46 -11.81 38.72
CA LEU A 357 1.55 -12.42 37.96
C LEU A 357 2.86 -12.38 38.77
N ASP A 358 3.16 -11.23 39.40
CA ASP A 358 4.34 -11.07 40.25
C ASP A 358 4.32 -12.05 41.44
N VAL A 359 3.16 -12.23 42.06
CA VAL A 359 2.99 -13.23 43.13
C VAL A 359 3.15 -14.65 42.63
N ALA A 360 2.62 -14.96 41.44
CA ALA A 360 2.75 -16.29 40.83
C ALA A 360 4.21 -16.58 40.43
N LEU A 361 4.91 -15.60 39.88
CA LEU A 361 6.33 -15.74 39.52
C LEU A 361 7.22 -15.89 40.74
N ALA A 362 6.92 -15.17 41.83
CA ALA A 362 7.68 -15.33 43.11
C ALA A 362 7.43 -16.67 43.79
N ALA A 363 6.35 -17.40 43.43
CA ALA A 363 6.06 -18.73 43.94
C ALA A 363 6.74 -19.88 43.14
N ILE A 364 7.39 -19.58 41.99
CA ILE A 364 8.14 -20.57 41.22
C ILE A 364 9.47 -20.81 41.95
N PRO A 365 9.76 -22.04 42.39
CA PRO A 365 11.06 -22.36 42.98
C PRO A 365 12.19 -22.09 42.00
N ASP A 366 13.26 -21.44 42.46
CA ASP A 366 14.48 -21.28 41.65
C ASP A 366 14.98 -22.65 41.17
N ALA A 367 15.03 -22.82 39.86
CA ALA A 367 15.50 -24.03 39.19
C ALA A 367 17.04 -24.15 39.20
N SER A 368 17.70 -23.50 40.15
CA SER A 368 19.13 -23.58 40.41
C SER A 368 19.38 -24.43 41.68
N GLY A 369 19.07 -25.71 41.54
CA GLY A 369 19.42 -26.73 42.50
C GLY A 369 19.98 -27.96 41.74
#